data_8ef3637de5942c55f6cd8c3a9e5c42db
#
_entry.id   8ef3637de5942c55f6cd8c3a9e5c42db
#
_cell.length_a   1.000
_cell.length_b   1.000
_cell.length_c   1.000
_cell.angle_alpha   90.00
_cell.angle_beta   90.00
_cell.angle_gamma   90.00
#
_symmetry.space_group_name_H-M   'P 1'
#
loop_
_entity.id
_entity.type
_entity.pdbx_description
1 polymer ?
#
loop_
_entity_poly.entity_id
_entity_poly.type
_entity_poly.pdbx_seq_one_letter_code
_entity_poly.pdbx_strand_id
1 'polypeptide(L)'
;MNCVEFLAGRCNSCSQLAVPYAEQLAQKQQQLALLMAPFAEAELLPAVASEEQGFRTKAKMVVSGTKDQPVLGILNGQTPVDLSACPLYPAAFAPAFALIKSFIQRAGLTPYQLEQKQGELKLILLSQSQHSGRFMLRFVLRSKNCLASIQKHLAWLQQQWPELELCSVNVQPVHMAVLEGPEEIVLTSQDVLREEFNAIPLYLTPQSFFQTNAAVAAALYATAQHWAEALPVKKVWDLFCGVGGFGLHLASSSQQRALTGIE
;
A
#
# COMPACT_ATOMS: atom_id res chain seq x y z
N MET A 1 -14.04 -15.37 -4.88
CA MET A 1 -14.02 -14.02 -5.55
C MET A 1 -13.91 -14.19 -7.07
N ASN A 2 -14.66 -13.41 -7.89
CA ASN A 2 -14.52 -13.38 -9.35
C ASN A 2 -13.61 -12.23 -9.77
N CYS A 3 -12.57 -12.54 -10.55
CA CYS A 3 -11.65 -11.55 -11.10
C CYS A 3 -11.53 -11.77 -12.62
N VAL A 4 -11.99 -10.81 -13.41
CA VAL A 4 -12.00 -10.89 -14.89
C VAL A 4 -10.58 -11.06 -15.45
N GLU A 5 -9.60 -10.36 -14.87
CA GLU A 5 -8.21 -10.41 -15.33
C GLU A 5 -7.53 -11.76 -15.04
N PHE A 6 -7.89 -12.38 -13.89
CA PHE A 6 -7.42 -13.72 -13.55
C PHE A 6 -8.06 -14.78 -14.45
N LEU A 7 -9.38 -14.74 -14.61
CA LEU A 7 -10.11 -15.70 -15.46
C LEU A 7 -9.65 -15.65 -16.92
N ALA A 8 -9.26 -14.48 -17.40
CA ALA A 8 -8.72 -14.28 -18.73
C ALA A 8 -7.21 -14.62 -18.86
N GLY A 9 -6.56 -15.05 -17.78
CA GLY A 9 -5.11 -15.35 -17.78
C GLY A 9 -4.20 -14.13 -17.95
N ARG A 10 -4.75 -12.90 -17.81
CA ARG A 10 -3.98 -11.67 -17.97
C ARG A 10 -3.26 -11.23 -16.70
N CYS A 11 -3.78 -11.61 -15.51
CA CYS A 11 -3.17 -11.29 -14.22
C CYS A 11 -3.08 -12.54 -13.34
N ASN A 12 -1.87 -12.89 -12.90
CA ASN A 12 -1.58 -14.05 -12.04
C ASN A 12 -1.13 -13.64 -10.63
N SER A 13 -1.40 -12.40 -10.19
CA SER A 13 -0.94 -11.89 -8.89
C SER A 13 -1.61 -12.58 -7.70
N CYS A 14 -2.81 -13.15 -7.89
CA CYS A 14 -3.56 -13.88 -6.87
C CYS A 14 -3.42 -15.39 -7.09
N SER A 15 -2.26 -15.96 -6.76
CA SER A 15 -1.90 -17.35 -7.07
C SER A 15 -2.86 -18.41 -6.51
N GLN A 16 -3.60 -18.10 -5.45
CA GLN A 16 -4.55 -19.02 -4.80
C GLN A 16 -6.02 -18.71 -5.10
N LEU A 17 -6.31 -17.81 -6.05
CA LEU A 17 -7.67 -17.37 -6.30
C LEU A 17 -8.65 -18.49 -6.70
N ALA A 18 -8.14 -19.56 -7.31
CA ALA A 18 -8.94 -20.73 -7.68
C ALA A 18 -9.33 -21.63 -6.48
N VAL A 19 -8.65 -21.46 -5.33
CA VAL A 19 -8.92 -22.23 -4.10
C VAL A 19 -9.96 -21.48 -3.27
N PRO A 20 -11.01 -22.12 -2.75
CA PRO A 20 -11.96 -21.50 -1.84
C PRO A 20 -11.26 -20.88 -0.62
N TYR A 21 -11.69 -19.69 -0.20
CA TYR A 21 -10.97 -18.94 0.84
C TYR A 21 -10.84 -19.69 2.18
N ALA A 22 -11.91 -20.39 2.60
CA ALA A 22 -11.87 -21.22 3.80
C ALA A 22 -10.77 -22.31 3.71
N GLU A 23 -10.59 -22.89 2.53
CA GLU A 23 -9.56 -23.90 2.30
C GLU A 23 -8.16 -23.25 2.31
N GLN A 24 -7.97 -22.05 1.75
CA GLN A 24 -6.73 -21.30 1.86
C GLN A 24 -6.32 -21.05 3.32
N LEU A 25 -7.28 -20.67 4.17
CA LEU A 25 -7.04 -20.48 5.62
C LEU A 25 -6.67 -21.78 6.30
N ALA A 26 -7.40 -22.88 6.03
CA ALA A 26 -7.10 -24.19 6.60
C ALA A 26 -5.70 -24.69 6.21
N GLN A 27 -5.33 -24.55 4.94
CA GLN A 27 -3.99 -24.90 4.45
C GLN A 27 -2.89 -24.09 5.14
N LYS A 28 -3.07 -22.78 5.31
CA LYS A 28 -2.12 -21.91 6.02
C LYS A 28 -1.99 -22.28 7.49
N GLN A 29 -3.12 -22.55 8.16
CA GLN A 29 -3.11 -22.99 9.56
C GLN A 29 -2.40 -24.33 9.72
N GLN A 30 -2.64 -25.29 8.84
CA GLN A 30 -1.95 -26.57 8.82
C GLN A 30 -0.45 -26.42 8.59
N GLN A 31 -0.06 -25.58 7.61
CA GLN A 31 1.35 -25.31 7.35
C GLN A 31 2.04 -24.68 8.55
N LEU A 32 1.39 -23.71 9.22
CA LEU A 32 1.91 -23.13 10.46
C LEU A 32 2.08 -24.18 11.53
N ALA A 33 1.09 -25.05 11.74
CA ALA A 33 1.16 -26.13 12.72
C ALA A 33 2.34 -27.08 12.46
N LEU A 34 2.61 -27.43 11.21
CA LEU A 34 3.76 -28.25 10.84
C LEU A 34 5.10 -27.55 11.13
N LEU A 35 5.20 -26.25 10.82
CA LEU A 35 6.40 -25.46 11.12
C LEU A 35 6.65 -25.31 12.62
N MET A 36 5.58 -25.22 13.41
CA MET A 36 5.64 -25.06 14.86
C MET A 36 5.74 -26.37 15.63
N ALA A 37 5.61 -27.52 14.97
CA ALA A 37 5.68 -28.84 15.61
C ALA A 37 6.91 -29.05 16.51
N PRO A 38 8.12 -28.53 16.21
CA PRO A 38 9.27 -28.65 17.13
C PRO A 38 9.11 -27.82 18.42
N PHE A 39 8.14 -26.89 18.49
CA PHE A 39 7.89 -25.99 19.62
C PHE A 39 6.58 -26.37 20.29
N ALA A 40 6.52 -27.60 20.89
CA ALA A 40 5.30 -28.19 21.44
C ALA A 40 4.62 -27.35 22.55
N GLU A 41 5.36 -26.44 23.19
CA GLU A 41 4.83 -25.55 24.23
C GLU A 41 4.15 -24.31 23.66
N ALA A 42 4.29 -24.05 22.36
CA ALA A 42 3.69 -22.87 21.73
C ALA A 42 2.20 -23.12 21.45
N GLU A 43 1.35 -22.27 22.00
CA GLU A 43 -0.08 -22.25 21.67
C GLU A 43 -0.29 -21.64 20.29
N LEU A 44 -0.97 -22.36 19.40
CA LEU A 44 -1.35 -21.87 18.10
C LEU A 44 -2.76 -21.30 18.15
N LEU A 45 -2.87 -19.99 17.98
CA LEU A 45 -4.15 -19.33 17.86
C LEU A 45 -4.82 -19.62 16.50
N PRO A 46 -6.17 -19.55 16.43
CA PRO A 46 -6.88 -19.66 15.16
C PRO A 46 -6.45 -18.58 14.16
N ALA A 47 -6.46 -18.91 12.87
CA ALA A 47 -6.17 -17.96 11.82
C ALA A 47 -7.20 -16.81 11.82
N VAL A 48 -6.71 -15.58 11.70
CA VAL A 48 -7.57 -14.39 11.53
C VAL A 48 -7.95 -14.26 10.06
N ALA A 49 -9.24 -14.37 9.77
CA ALA A 49 -9.77 -14.22 8.43
C ALA A 49 -9.75 -12.75 7.98
N SER A 50 -9.57 -12.54 6.69
CA SER A 50 -9.70 -11.24 6.01
C SER A 50 -10.98 -11.22 5.17
N GLU A 51 -11.45 -10.03 4.81
CA GLU A 51 -12.33 -9.88 3.67
C GLU A 51 -11.63 -10.36 2.39
N GLU A 52 -12.40 -10.91 1.45
CA GLU A 52 -11.86 -11.39 0.17
C GLU A 52 -11.71 -10.26 -0.86
N GLN A 53 -12.41 -9.14 -0.66
CA GLN A 53 -12.45 -7.98 -1.55
C GLN A 53 -12.31 -6.68 -0.76
N GLY A 54 -11.85 -5.62 -1.44
CA GLY A 54 -11.79 -4.29 -0.86
C GLY A 54 -10.81 -4.10 0.31
N PHE A 55 -9.99 -5.10 0.62
CA PHE A 55 -9.12 -5.06 1.80
C PHE A 55 -7.77 -4.36 1.56
N ARG A 56 -7.36 -4.20 0.29
CA ARG A 56 -6.03 -3.70 -0.05
C ARG A 56 -6.01 -2.18 -0.17
N THR A 57 -5.57 -1.52 0.87
CA THR A 57 -5.56 -0.05 0.98
C THR A 57 -4.38 0.65 0.29
N LYS A 58 -3.48 -0.10 -0.34
CA LYS A 58 -2.33 0.44 -1.08
C LYS A 58 -2.22 -0.23 -2.45
N ALA A 59 -2.32 0.57 -3.51
CA ALA A 59 -2.07 0.17 -4.88
C ALA A 59 -0.68 0.65 -5.32
N LYS A 60 0.04 -0.22 -6.01
CA LYS A 60 1.26 0.10 -6.73
C LYS A 60 1.07 -0.37 -8.17
N MET A 61 1.06 0.58 -9.09
CA MET A 61 0.76 0.31 -10.48
C MET A 61 1.83 0.85 -11.41
N VAL A 62 2.25 0.03 -12.35
CA VAL A 62 3.01 0.47 -13.51
C VAL A 62 2.11 1.36 -14.35
N VAL A 63 2.66 2.47 -14.83
CA VAL A 63 1.99 3.31 -15.80
C VAL A 63 2.50 2.97 -17.19
N SER A 64 1.61 2.54 -18.06
CA SER A 64 1.91 2.11 -19.42
C SER A 64 0.92 2.71 -20.43
N GLY A 65 0.93 2.26 -21.67
CA GLY A 65 0.13 2.86 -22.75
C GLY A 65 0.74 4.18 -23.25
N THR A 66 -0.11 5.14 -23.55
CA THR A 66 0.31 6.49 -24.02
C THR A 66 -0.13 7.57 -23.02
N LYS A 67 0.37 8.80 -23.16
CA LYS A 67 -0.09 9.93 -22.35
C LYS A 67 -1.59 10.22 -22.52
N ASP A 68 -2.15 9.90 -23.70
CA ASP A 68 -3.56 10.15 -24.02
C ASP A 68 -4.46 8.95 -23.65
N GLN A 69 -3.88 7.76 -23.52
CA GLN A 69 -4.55 6.52 -23.10
C GLN A 69 -3.67 5.78 -22.06
N PRO A 70 -3.52 6.34 -20.85
CA PRO A 70 -2.70 5.70 -19.82
C PRO A 70 -3.40 4.45 -19.25
N VAL A 71 -2.62 3.41 -19.06
CA VAL A 71 -3.01 2.16 -18.42
C VAL A 71 -2.34 2.10 -17.05
N LEU A 72 -3.13 1.84 -16.00
CA LEU A 72 -2.66 1.69 -14.63
C LEU A 72 -2.77 0.22 -14.21
N GLY A 73 -1.66 -0.43 -13.95
CA GLY A 73 -1.72 -1.84 -13.57
C GLY A 73 -0.38 -2.54 -13.54
N ILE A 74 -0.28 -3.65 -14.26
CA ILE A 74 0.94 -4.46 -14.38
C ILE A 74 1.30 -4.66 -15.85
N LEU A 75 2.51 -5.17 -16.08
CA LEU A 75 2.90 -5.75 -17.35
C LEU A 75 2.88 -7.27 -17.22
N ASN A 76 2.15 -7.95 -18.11
CA ASN A 76 2.25 -9.40 -18.30
C ASN A 76 3.16 -9.66 -19.51
N GLY A 77 4.44 -9.97 -19.23
CA GLY A 77 5.48 -9.80 -20.22
C GLY A 77 5.60 -8.34 -20.64
N GLN A 78 5.29 -8.04 -21.89
CA GLN A 78 5.26 -6.66 -22.42
C GLN A 78 3.83 -6.09 -22.56
N THR A 79 2.81 -6.91 -22.31
CA THR A 79 1.42 -6.51 -22.51
C THR A 79 0.89 -5.77 -21.29
N PRO A 80 0.43 -4.51 -21.44
CA PRO A 80 -0.22 -3.78 -20.36
C PRO A 80 -1.54 -4.43 -19.93
N VAL A 81 -1.74 -4.57 -18.64
CA VAL A 81 -3.00 -5.05 -18.04
C VAL A 81 -3.52 -3.98 -17.09
N ASP A 82 -4.72 -3.46 -17.39
CA ASP A 82 -5.36 -2.45 -16.55
C ASP A 82 -5.95 -3.09 -15.30
N LEU A 83 -5.53 -2.63 -14.13
CA LEU A 83 -6.01 -3.09 -12.84
C LEU A 83 -6.85 -2.05 -12.10
N SER A 84 -7.35 -1.03 -12.79
CA SER A 84 -8.20 0.00 -12.19
C SER A 84 -9.51 -0.55 -11.62
N ALA A 85 -9.96 -1.71 -12.08
CA ALA A 85 -11.15 -2.41 -11.59
C ALA A 85 -10.81 -3.66 -10.74
N CYS A 86 -9.57 -3.76 -10.21
CA CYS A 86 -9.17 -4.90 -9.39
C CYS A 86 -10.01 -4.98 -8.11
N PRO A 87 -10.69 -6.10 -7.83
CA PRO A 87 -11.60 -6.23 -6.69
C PRO A 87 -10.91 -6.24 -5.32
N LEU A 88 -9.58 -6.32 -5.28
CA LEU A 88 -8.82 -6.23 -4.01
C LEU A 88 -8.84 -4.83 -3.41
N TYR A 89 -9.03 -3.79 -4.24
CA TYR A 89 -9.06 -2.41 -3.76
C TYR A 89 -10.45 -2.00 -3.28
N PRO A 90 -10.54 -1.13 -2.26
CA PRO A 90 -11.80 -0.49 -1.86
C PRO A 90 -12.48 0.22 -3.03
N ALA A 91 -13.81 0.32 -2.99
CA ALA A 91 -14.60 0.93 -4.06
C ALA A 91 -14.17 2.37 -4.41
N ALA A 92 -13.64 3.12 -3.44
CA ALA A 92 -13.14 4.48 -3.63
C ALA A 92 -11.91 4.57 -4.56
N PHE A 93 -11.21 3.45 -4.83
CA PHE A 93 -10.05 3.45 -5.72
C PHE A 93 -10.42 3.60 -7.20
N ALA A 94 -11.54 3.04 -7.64
CA ALA A 94 -11.93 3.10 -9.05
C ALA A 94 -12.12 4.54 -9.54
N PRO A 95 -12.90 5.44 -8.87
CA PRO A 95 -12.95 6.85 -9.25
C PRO A 95 -11.61 7.56 -9.10
N ALA A 96 -10.81 7.23 -8.08
CA ALA A 96 -9.47 7.79 -7.92
C ALA A 96 -8.55 7.47 -9.11
N PHE A 97 -8.54 6.22 -9.60
CA PHE A 97 -7.79 5.85 -10.79
C PHE A 97 -8.26 6.57 -12.05
N ALA A 98 -9.56 6.80 -12.20
CA ALA A 98 -10.08 7.59 -13.32
C ALA A 98 -9.57 9.04 -13.28
N LEU A 99 -9.54 9.67 -12.10
CA LEU A 99 -8.98 11.01 -11.92
C LEU A 99 -7.47 11.04 -12.18
N ILE A 100 -6.72 10.03 -11.72
CA ILE A 100 -5.28 9.91 -11.98
C ILE A 100 -5.01 9.79 -13.49
N LYS A 101 -5.78 8.97 -14.22
CA LYS A 101 -5.67 8.86 -15.69
C LYS A 101 -5.93 10.21 -16.37
N SER A 102 -6.99 10.92 -15.97
CA SER A 102 -7.30 12.26 -16.47
C SER A 102 -6.20 13.29 -16.15
N PHE A 103 -5.58 13.16 -14.97
CA PHE A 103 -4.45 14.01 -14.60
C PHE A 103 -3.21 13.73 -15.44
N ILE A 104 -2.88 12.46 -15.71
CA ILE A 104 -1.77 12.05 -16.59
C ILE A 104 -1.94 12.67 -17.98
N GLN A 105 -3.15 12.59 -18.54
CA GLN A 105 -3.50 13.21 -19.83
C GLN A 105 -3.30 14.75 -19.78
N ARG A 106 -3.90 15.39 -18.78
CA ARG A 106 -3.88 16.86 -18.62
C ARG A 106 -2.47 17.41 -18.41
N ALA A 107 -1.66 16.74 -17.60
CA ALA A 107 -0.28 17.14 -17.32
C ALA A 107 0.71 16.65 -18.39
N GLY A 108 0.26 15.89 -19.38
CA GLY A 108 1.08 15.40 -20.48
C GLY A 108 2.17 14.44 -20.02
N LEU A 109 1.92 13.63 -18.99
CA LEU A 109 2.91 12.72 -18.41
C LEU A 109 3.08 11.49 -19.30
N THR A 110 4.24 11.36 -19.93
CA THR A 110 4.52 10.23 -20.83
C THR A 110 4.88 8.99 -20.01
N PRO A 111 4.16 7.86 -20.15
CA PRO A 111 4.52 6.60 -19.50
C PRO A 111 5.95 6.16 -19.87
N TYR A 112 6.67 5.61 -18.89
CA TYR A 112 8.03 5.15 -19.11
C TYR A 112 8.04 3.78 -19.80
N GLN A 113 8.70 3.71 -20.95
CA GLN A 113 8.87 2.49 -21.73
C GLN A 113 10.24 1.88 -21.44
N LEU A 114 10.25 0.73 -20.76
CA LEU A 114 11.46 0.12 -20.24
C LEU A 114 12.47 -0.22 -21.32
N GLU A 115 12.01 -0.80 -22.44
CA GLU A 115 12.88 -1.23 -23.55
C GLU A 115 13.52 -0.06 -24.29
N GLN A 116 12.72 0.99 -24.54
CA GLN A 116 13.16 2.17 -25.27
C GLN A 116 13.90 3.17 -24.39
N LYS A 117 13.84 2.98 -23.05
CA LYS A 117 14.38 3.92 -22.04
C LYS A 117 13.87 5.35 -22.23
N GLN A 118 12.62 5.49 -22.67
CA GLN A 118 11.97 6.76 -22.95
C GLN A 118 10.72 6.95 -22.10
N GLY A 119 10.29 8.22 -21.95
CA GLY A 119 9.18 8.59 -21.07
C GLY A 119 9.65 8.94 -19.65
N GLU A 120 8.73 9.39 -18.83
CA GLU A 120 9.04 9.93 -17.50
C GLU A 120 8.31 9.22 -16.38
N LEU A 121 7.00 8.92 -16.54
CA LEU A 121 6.18 8.37 -15.48
C LEU A 121 6.27 6.84 -15.44
N LYS A 122 6.92 6.31 -14.41
CA LYS A 122 7.14 4.86 -14.23
C LYS A 122 6.00 4.17 -13.50
N LEU A 123 5.66 4.71 -12.34
CA LEU A 123 4.71 4.10 -11.41
C LEU A 123 3.83 5.18 -10.79
N ILE A 124 2.68 4.75 -10.32
CA ILE A 124 1.93 5.43 -9.27
C ILE A 124 1.82 4.51 -8.05
N LEU A 125 1.88 5.13 -6.86
CA LEU A 125 1.49 4.50 -5.61
C LEU A 125 0.32 5.29 -5.05
N LEU A 126 -0.77 4.57 -4.75
CA LEU A 126 -1.97 5.16 -4.17
C LEU A 126 -2.26 4.46 -2.86
N SER A 127 -2.33 5.21 -1.76
CA SER A 127 -2.70 4.70 -0.44
C SER A 127 -3.94 5.42 0.05
N GLN A 128 -4.84 4.69 0.73
CA GLN A 128 -6.01 5.25 1.39
C GLN A 128 -5.95 4.96 2.88
N SER A 129 -6.13 5.97 3.70
CA SER A 129 -6.40 5.78 5.12
C SER A 129 -7.82 5.25 5.31
N GLN A 130 -7.95 4.16 6.03
CA GLN A 130 -9.26 3.61 6.38
C GLN A 130 -9.94 4.42 7.49
N HIS A 131 -9.16 5.09 8.33
CA HIS A 131 -9.66 5.95 9.38
C HIS A 131 -10.30 7.23 8.83
N SER A 132 -9.60 7.93 7.91
CA SER A 132 -10.05 9.25 7.42
C SER A 132 -10.70 9.21 6.03
N GLY A 133 -10.54 8.12 5.28
CA GLY A 133 -10.92 8.04 3.87
C GLY A 133 -10.00 8.84 2.93
N ARG A 134 -9.00 9.56 3.48
CA ARG A 134 -8.07 10.41 2.73
C ARG A 134 -7.07 9.58 1.94
N PHE A 135 -6.55 10.19 0.88
CA PHE A 135 -5.60 9.55 -0.03
C PHE A 135 -4.23 10.21 -0.03
N MET A 136 -3.22 9.37 -0.21
CA MET A 136 -1.85 9.76 -0.56
C MET A 136 -1.53 9.21 -1.95
N LEU A 137 -1.15 10.10 -2.88
CA LEU A 137 -0.74 9.77 -4.24
C LEU A 137 0.74 10.11 -4.42
N ARG A 138 1.51 9.14 -4.91
CA ARG A 138 2.93 9.29 -5.23
C ARG A 138 3.16 8.97 -6.70
N PHE A 139 3.74 9.89 -7.44
CA PHE A 139 4.23 9.66 -8.79
C PHE A 139 5.71 9.28 -8.75
N VAL A 140 6.08 8.18 -9.40
CA VAL A 140 7.49 7.80 -9.55
C VAL A 140 7.95 8.15 -10.95
N LEU A 141 8.86 9.12 -11.04
CA LEU A 141 9.37 9.66 -12.30
C LEU A 141 10.81 9.21 -12.53
N ARG A 142 11.20 9.12 -13.81
CA ARG A 142 12.59 8.92 -14.19
C ARG A 142 13.47 10.12 -13.84
N SER A 143 12.93 11.32 -14.01
CA SER A 143 13.63 12.58 -13.78
C SER A 143 12.66 13.68 -13.33
N LYS A 144 13.17 14.91 -13.13
CA LYS A 144 12.35 16.07 -12.78
C LYS A 144 11.71 16.79 -13.99
N ASN A 145 11.87 16.28 -15.20
CA ASN A 145 11.41 16.96 -16.40
C ASN A 145 9.91 17.28 -16.40
N CYS A 146 9.10 16.39 -15.79
CA CYS A 146 7.66 16.58 -15.68
C CYS A 146 7.20 17.28 -14.38
N LEU A 147 8.11 17.59 -13.46
CA LEU A 147 7.76 18.14 -12.13
C LEU A 147 6.96 19.43 -12.23
N ALA A 148 7.42 20.39 -13.05
CA ALA A 148 6.73 21.66 -13.25
C ALA A 148 5.31 21.47 -13.83
N SER A 149 5.12 20.49 -14.71
CA SER A 149 3.79 20.18 -15.25
C SER A 149 2.87 19.58 -14.19
N ILE A 150 3.37 18.70 -13.35
CA ILE A 150 2.60 18.14 -12.22
C ILE A 150 2.18 19.26 -11.28
N GLN A 151 3.11 20.11 -10.86
CA GLN A 151 2.84 21.25 -9.97
C GLN A 151 1.80 22.21 -10.56
N LYS A 152 1.90 22.54 -11.85
CA LYS A 152 0.95 23.42 -12.55
C LYS A 152 -0.49 22.90 -12.51
N HIS A 153 -0.67 21.58 -12.58
CA HIS A 153 -2.00 20.96 -12.66
C HIS A 153 -2.50 20.38 -11.33
N LEU A 154 -1.68 20.41 -10.26
CA LEU A 154 -2.03 19.82 -8.96
C LEU A 154 -3.29 20.46 -8.35
N ALA A 155 -3.44 21.78 -8.44
CA ALA A 155 -4.61 22.48 -7.90
C ALA A 155 -5.92 21.99 -8.57
N TRP A 156 -5.89 21.70 -9.87
CA TRP A 156 -7.02 21.08 -10.55
C TRP A 156 -7.32 19.69 -9.99
N LEU A 157 -6.30 18.84 -9.76
CA LEU A 157 -6.51 17.51 -9.21
C LEU A 157 -7.13 17.56 -7.82
N GLN A 158 -6.62 18.42 -6.94
CA GLN A 158 -7.16 18.61 -5.59
C GLN A 158 -8.60 19.15 -5.59
N GLN A 159 -8.96 20.00 -6.57
CA GLN A 159 -10.33 20.49 -6.74
C GLN A 159 -11.29 19.37 -7.17
N GLN A 160 -10.85 18.46 -8.06
CA GLN A 160 -11.64 17.32 -8.51
C GLN A 160 -11.67 16.17 -7.47
N TRP A 161 -10.69 16.14 -6.58
CA TRP A 161 -10.51 15.09 -5.60
C TRP A 161 -10.16 15.66 -4.22
N PRO A 162 -11.18 16.14 -3.48
CA PRO A 162 -11.00 16.75 -2.16
C PRO A 162 -10.40 15.82 -1.11
N GLU A 163 -10.50 14.50 -1.31
CA GLU A 163 -9.93 13.48 -0.42
C GLU A 163 -8.43 13.29 -0.65
N LEU A 164 -7.83 13.85 -1.70
CA LEU A 164 -6.39 13.82 -1.93
C LEU A 164 -5.68 14.76 -0.95
N GLU A 165 -5.14 14.21 0.13
CA GLU A 165 -4.49 14.96 1.21
C GLU A 165 -3.00 15.16 0.95
N LEU A 166 -2.33 14.10 0.48
CA LEU A 166 -0.90 14.13 0.21
C LEU A 166 -0.60 13.72 -1.23
N CYS A 167 0.18 14.54 -1.92
CA CYS A 167 0.72 14.24 -3.23
C CYS A 167 2.24 14.45 -3.24
N SER A 168 2.98 13.49 -3.77
CA SER A 168 4.44 13.57 -3.89
C SER A 168 4.96 13.03 -5.21
N VAL A 169 6.21 13.38 -5.50
CA VAL A 169 7.00 12.87 -6.60
C VAL A 169 8.26 12.23 -6.05
N ASN A 170 8.48 10.98 -6.42
CA ASN A 170 9.76 10.31 -6.21
C ASN A 170 10.57 10.28 -7.50
N VAL A 171 11.84 10.65 -7.45
CA VAL A 171 12.74 10.61 -8.59
C VAL A 171 13.57 9.33 -8.56
N GLN A 172 13.28 8.43 -9.50
CA GLN A 172 13.95 7.13 -9.64
C GLN A 172 14.65 7.05 -11.02
N PRO A 173 15.91 7.49 -11.13
CA PRO A 173 16.59 7.60 -12.42
C PRO A 173 17.09 6.27 -12.99
N VAL A 174 17.20 5.25 -12.15
CA VAL A 174 17.79 3.96 -12.53
C VAL A 174 16.88 3.18 -13.47
N HIS A 175 17.43 2.61 -14.53
CA HIS A 175 16.72 1.76 -15.47
C HIS A 175 16.61 0.31 -14.92
N MET A 176 15.89 0.15 -13.82
CA MET A 176 15.66 -1.12 -13.14
C MET A 176 14.25 -1.15 -12.55
N ALA A 177 13.77 -2.33 -12.19
CA ALA A 177 12.50 -2.52 -11.47
C ALA A 177 12.57 -2.08 -9.99
N VAL A 178 13.48 -1.16 -9.64
CA VAL A 178 13.54 -0.53 -8.31
C VAL A 178 12.40 0.47 -8.20
N LEU A 179 11.69 0.39 -7.08
CA LEU A 179 10.46 1.16 -6.86
C LEU A 179 10.70 2.61 -6.49
N GLU A 180 11.81 2.88 -5.83
CA GLU A 180 12.10 4.15 -5.18
C GLU A 180 13.48 4.64 -5.54
N GLY A 181 13.55 5.93 -5.82
CA GLY A 181 14.80 6.67 -5.93
C GLY A 181 15.09 7.42 -4.63
N PRO A 182 16.27 8.04 -4.54
CA PRO A 182 16.75 8.70 -3.32
C PRO A 182 16.01 10.01 -3.02
N GLU A 183 15.33 10.61 -3.98
CA GLU A 183 14.75 11.93 -3.83
C GLU A 183 13.21 11.84 -3.81
N GLU A 184 12.62 12.36 -2.73
CA GLU A 184 11.17 12.52 -2.55
C GLU A 184 10.84 13.99 -2.46
N ILE A 185 9.85 14.46 -3.23
CA ILE A 185 9.40 15.85 -3.30
C ILE A 185 7.92 15.87 -2.95
N VAL A 186 7.58 16.36 -1.79
CA VAL A 186 6.19 16.59 -1.37
C VAL A 186 5.66 17.84 -2.08
N LEU A 187 4.46 17.75 -2.65
CA LEU A 187 3.84 18.80 -3.45
C LEU A 187 2.66 19.48 -2.75
N THR A 188 2.13 18.87 -1.71
CA THR A 188 1.01 19.35 -0.89
C THR A 188 1.49 19.98 0.40
N SER A 189 0.62 20.67 1.13
CA SER A 189 0.94 21.22 2.46
C SER A 189 1.07 20.13 3.53
N GLN A 190 0.38 19.01 3.35
CA GLN A 190 0.53 17.84 4.21
C GLN A 190 1.66 16.96 3.67
N ASP A 191 2.50 16.46 4.56
CA ASP A 191 3.63 15.58 4.27
C ASP A 191 3.46 14.16 4.84
N VAL A 192 2.37 13.94 5.60
CA VAL A 192 1.98 12.65 6.15
C VAL A 192 0.50 12.38 5.89
N LEU A 193 0.16 11.10 5.75
CA LEU A 193 -1.21 10.60 5.78
C LEU A 193 -1.48 10.00 7.16
N ARG A 194 -2.48 10.51 7.87
CA ARG A 194 -2.88 9.95 9.16
C ARG A 194 -3.71 8.68 8.96
N GLU A 195 -3.31 7.62 9.63
CA GLU A 195 -4.07 6.39 9.81
C GLU A 195 -4.32 6.17 11.30
N GLU A 196 -5.28 5.31 11.66
CA GLU A 196 -5.54 4.99 13.05
C GLU A 196 -5.97 3.52 13.19
N PHE A 197 -5.29 2.77 14.03
CA PHE A 197 -5.69 1.42 14.41
C PHE A 197 -5.87 1.32 15.92
N ASN A 198 -7.00 0.72 16.34
CA ASN A 198 -7.30 0.52 17.75
C ASN A 198 -7.16 1.81 18.58
N ALA A 199 -7.63 2.95 18.04
CA ALA A 199 -7.52 4.30 18.60
C ALA A 199 -6.06 4.82 18.74
N ILE A 200 -5.08 4.21 18.06
CA ILE A 200 -3.68 4.66 18.06
C ILE A 200 -3.38 5.32 16.71
N PRO A 201 -3.06 6.62 16.69
CA PRO A 201 -2.72 7.32 15.46
C PRO A 201 -1.34 6.92 14.96
N LEU A 202 -1.25 6.71 13.65
CA LEU A 202 -0.03 6.43 12.91
C LEU A 202 0.11 7.44 11.77
N TYR A 203 1.31 7.89 11.50
CA TYR A 203 1.60 8.90 10.48
C TYR A 203 2.48 8.31 9.39
N LEU A 204 1.95 8.28 8.16
CA LEU A 204 2.56 7.62 7.02
C LEU A 204 3.17 8.65 6.09
N THR A 205 4.48 8.60 5.90
CA THR A 205 5.14 9.34 4.81
C THR A 205 5.03 8.56 3.49
N PRO A 206 5.30 9.18 2.33
CA PRO A 206 5.28 8.48 1.05
C PRO A 206 6.18 7.23 0.97
N GLN A 207 7.26 7.21 1.76
CA GLN A 207 8.23 6.12 1.81
C GLN A 207 7.92 5.07 2.88
N SER A 208 6.98 5.34 3.78
CA SER A 208 6.66 4.41 4.87
C SER A 208 6.15 3.08 4.35
N PHE A 209 6.70 2.00 4.91
CA PHE A 209 6.04 0.69 4.83
C PHE A 209 4.82 0.70 5.75
N PHE A 210 3.72 0.18 5.23
CA PHE A 210 2.50 0.03 6.00
C PHE A 210 1.71 -1.21 5.56
N GLN A 211 1.05 -1.86 6.51
CA GLN A 211 0.23 -3.05 6.24
C GLN A 211 -0.97 -2.69 5.38
N THR A 212 -1.11 -3.37 4.25
CA THR A 212 -2.13 -3.04 3.24
C THR A 212 -3.52 -3.59 3.55
N ASN A 213 -3.64 -4.51 4.49
CA ASN A 213 -4.90 -5.02 5.01
C ASN A 213 -5.13 -4.46 6.41
N ALA A 214 -5.86 -3.36 6.48
CA ALA A 214 -6.08 -2.60 7.69
C ALA A 214 -6.74 -3.40 8.81
N ALA A 215 -7.76 -4.21 8.48
CA ALA A 215 -8.47 -5.02 9.47
C ALA A 215 -7.59 -6.10 10.11
N VAL A 216 -6.81 -6.81 9.28
CA VAL A 216 -5.87 -7.83 9.77
C VAL A 216 -4.71 -7.18 10.53
N ALA A 217 -4.24 -6.01 10.11
CA ALA A 217 -3.21 -5.27 10.84
C ALA A 217 -3.70 -4.83 12.23
N ALA A 218 -4.92 -4.30 12.33
CA ALA A 218 -5.52 -3.93 13.61
C ALA A 218 -5.63 -5.13 14.55
N ALA A 219 -6.08 -6.28 14.04
CA ALA A 219 -6.16 -7.52 14.82
C ALA A 219 -4.77 -8.01 15.27
N LEU A 220 -3.75 -7.90 14.40
CA LEU A 220 -2.38 -8.28 14.72
C LEU A 220 -1.80 -7.41 15.85
N TYR A 221 -2.01 -6.08 15.79
CA TYR A 221 -1.56 -5.16 16.84
C TYR A 221 -2.31 -5.37 18.15
N ALA A 222 -3.63 -5.61 18.10
CA ALA A 222 -4.43 -5.91 19.28
C ALA A 222 -3.98 -7.23 19.95
N THR A 223 -3.67 -8.25 19.18
CA THR A 223 -3.13 -9.52 19.71
C THR A 223 -1.81 -9.32 20.44
N ALA A 224 -0.88 -8.59 19.83
CA ALA A 224 0.41 -8.28 20.44
C ALA A 224 0.25 -7.45 21.73
N GLN A 225 -0.65 -6.46 21.73
CA GLN A 225 -0.99 -5.67 22.91
C GLN A 225 -1.54 -6.54 24.04
N HIS A 226 -2.48 -7.43 23.73
CA HIS A 226 -3.07 -8.35 24.71
C HIS A 226 -2.01 -9.27 25.34
N TRP A 227 -1.12 -9.84 24.53
CA TRP A 227 -0.02 -10.66 25.08
C TRP A 227 0.91 -9.87 25.99
N ALA A 228 1.20 -8.62 25.60
CA ALA A 228 2.04 -7.76 26.45
C ALA A 228 1.40 -7.38 27.77
N GLU A 229 0.07 -7.28 27.84
CA GLU A 229 -0.65 -6.96 29.09
C GLU A 229 -0.43 -8.01 30.18
N ALA A 230 -0.26 -9.26 29.81
CA ALA A 230 0.04 -10.36 30.73
C ALA A 230 1.49 -10.32 31.29
N LEU A 231 2.36 -9.47 30.73
CA LEU A 231 3.76 -9.42 31.09
C LEU A 231 4.07 -8.22 32.00
N PRO A 232 4.81 -8.42 33.12
CA PRO A 232 5.16 -7.34 34.06
C PRO A 232 6.35 -6.51 33.53
N VAL A 233 6.31 -6.10 32.26
CA VAL A 233 7.39 -5.36 31.60
C VAL A 233 7.14 -3.85 31.65
N LYS A 234 8.17 -3.08 31.93
CA LYS A 234 8.13 -1.60 31.99
C LYS A 234 8.79 -0.92 30.79
N LYS A 235 9.54 -1.68 29.99
CA LYS A 235 10.28 -1.16 28.82
C LYS A 235 10.03 -2.03 27.61
N VAL A 236 9.75 -1.41 26.49
CA VAL A 236 9.55 -2.07 25.19
C VAL A 236 10.59 -1.51 24.20
N TRP A 237 11.23 -2.40 23.48
CA TRP A 237 12.09 -2.06 22.37
C TRP A 237 11.44 -2.57 21.08
N ASP A 238 11.13 -1.68 20.17
CA ASP A 238 10.59 -1.99 18.86
C ASP A 238 11.74 -1.85 17.83
N LEU A 239 12.33 -2.98 17.46
CA LEU A 239 13.45 -3.04 16.53
C LEU A 239 12.91 -3.15 15.11
N PHE A 240 13.42 -2.33 14.20
CA PHE A 240 12.87 -2.16 12.85
C PHE A 240 11.41 -1.68 12.90
N CYS A 241 11.20 -0.62 13.68
CA CYS A 241 9.85 -0.22 14.11
C CYS A 241 8.98 0.37 12.98
N GLY A 242 9.55 0.79 11.85
CA GLY A 242 8.83 1.46 10.78
C GLY A 242 8.05 2.67 11.33
N VAL A 243 6.73 2.67 11.12
CA VAL A 243 5.83 3.71 11.66
C VAL A 243 5.45 3.50 13.14
N GLY A 244 6.06 2.54 13.80
CA GLY A 244 5.84 2.27 15.22
C GLY A 244 4.55 1.49 15.54
N GLY A 245 3.95 0.81 14.57
CA GLY A 245 2.66 0.15 14.75
C GLY A 245 2.63 -0.79 15.95
N PHE A 246 3.61 -1.67 16.11
CA PHE A 246 3.70 -2.58 17.27
C PHE A 246 4.06 -1.83 18.55
N GLY A 247 5.15 -1.04 18.52
CA GLY A 247 5.65 -0.36 19.70
C GLY A 247 4.61 0.54 20.37
N LEU A 248 3.89 1.32 19.57
CA LEU A 248 2.86 2.23 20.08
C LEU A 248 1.68 1.47 20.71
N HIS A 249 1.22 0.36 20.10
CA HIS A 249 0.17 -0.48 20.70
C HIS A 249 0.63 -1.12 22.01
N LEU A 250 1.87 -1.62 22.07
CA LEU A 250 2.43 -2.21 23.29
C LEU A 250 2.62 -1.17 24.41
N ALA A 251 2.97 0.06 24.05
CA ALA A 251 3.14 1.15 25.02
C ALA A 251 1.82 1.72 25.55
N SER A 252 0.75 1.68 24.74
CA SER A 252 -0.58 2.21 25.05
C SER A 252 -1.39 1.35 26.02
N SER A 253 -0.83 0.29 26.57
CA SER A 253 -1.49 -0.54 27.57
C SER A 253 -1.69 0.20 28.89
N SER A 254 -2.58 -0.31 29.76
CA SER A 254 -2.86 0.23 31.11
C SER A 254 -1.62 0.33 32.01
N GLN A 255 -0.56 -0.40 31.69
CA GLN A 255 0.74 -0.32 32.34
C GLN A 255 1.60 0.69 31.56
N GLN A 256 1.79 1.90 32.09
CA GLN A 256 2.69 2.89 31.49
C GLN A 256 4.07 2.28 31.19
N ARG A 257 4.34 2.01 29.89
CA ARG A 257 5.59 1.43 29.43
C ARG A 257 6.42 2.46 28.69
N ALA A 258 7.72 2.49 28.98
CA ALA A 258 8.66 3.26 28.17
C ALA A 258 8.92 2.54 26.85
N LEU A 259 8.77 3.25 25.73
CA LEU A 259 9.01 2.73 24.38
C LEU A 259 10.29 3.33 23.80
N THR A 260 11.12 2.47 23.18
CA THR A 260 12.22 2.86 22.32
C THR A 260 12.04 2.19 20.98
N GLY A 261 11.82 2.98 19.92
CA GLY A 261 11.79 2.52 18.53
C GLY A 261 13.15 2.73 17.86
N ILE A 262 13.57 1.79 17.03
CA ILE A 262 14.81 1.83 16.23
C ILE A 262 14.45 1.42 14.80
N GLU A 263 14.76 2.32 13.82
CA GLU A 263 14.55 2.10 12.38
C GLU A 263 15.85 2.23 11.61
#